data_7ed5db41c44a71036f4fdd970a53bbff
#
_entry.id   7ed5db41c44a71036f4fdd970a53bbff
#
_cell.length_a   1.000
_cell.length_b   1.000
_cell.length_c   1.000
_cell.angle_alpha   90.00
_cell.angle_beta   90.00
_cell.angle_gamma   90.00
#
_symmetry.space_group_name_H-M   'P 1'
#
loop_
_entity.id
_entity.type
_entity.pdbx_description
1 polymer ?
#
loop_
_entity_poly.entity_id
_entity_poly.type
_entity_poly.pdbx_seq_one_letter_code
_entity_poly.pdbx_strand_id
1 'polypeptide(L)'
;MNSEVVIDVREKEVSIALLEDKKLVEYQNEPRQASFSVGNIYVAKVKKLMPGLNACFVDLGYKRDAFLHYLDLGSQFNSYNKYLKQVCSDRKKLYPFSKAQRLPDIKKDDTIQQVLSVGQEVLVQIVKEPISTKGPRLTGELSFAGRFIVLIPFGDKVSVSSKIKSGEERARLKQLIYSIKPKNCGVIVRTVAEGKRVAELDNEMKVLTKRWEKAILKAQKNAKRPQLVFEETGRAIAMLRDLFNPSFEHIHVNNEEIYNEIKHYLTLIAPEKADIVKLYTGKTPIFDNFNITKQIKSSFGKTINYKHGAYLIIEHTEALHVVDVNSGNRSRAKNGQEANALDVNLGAADELARQLRLRDMGGIIVVDFIDMHLAEDRQMLYERMCKNMQKDRARHNILPLSKFGLMQITRQRVRPAMDVNVEEDCPTCNGTGKIRSSILFTDQLERKIDRLINKIGITKFYLHVHPYVAAYINKGFLSLKRKWQIKYGFGIHVIPSQKLAFLQYEFYDIEGNFIDMKEEIETK
;
A
#
# COMPACT_ATOMS: atom_id res chain seq x y z
N MET A 1 -17.26 -17.52 -12.64
CA MET A 1 -16.68 -16.29 -12.10
C MET A 1 -15.49 -15.95 -12.97
N ASN A 2 -15.62 -14.91 -13.75
CA ASN A 2 -14.66 -14.53 -14.77
C ASN A 2 -13.69 -13.51 -14.18
N SER A 3 -12.39 -13.81 -14.25
CA SER A 3 -11.34 -12.90 -13.74
C SER A 3 -10.62 -12.24 -14.89
N GLU A 4 -10.48 -10.92 -14.85
CA GLU A 4 -9.77 -10.12 -15.84
C GLU A 4 -8.73 -9.23 -15.13
N VAL A 5 -7.57 -9.08 -15.75
CA VAL A 5 -6.54 -8.14 -15.28
C VAL A 5 -6.38 -7.04 -16.31
N VAL A 6 -6.36 -5.81 -15.84
CA VAL A 6 -6.10 -4.63 -16.67
C VAL A 6 -4.89 -3.91 -16.12
N ILE A 7 -3.88 -3.69 -16.97
CA ILE A 7 -2.61 -3.07 -16.61
C ILE A 7 -2.48 -1.76 -17.41
N ASP A 8 -2.44 -0.66 -16.69
CA ASP A 8 -2.20 0.68 -17.23
C ASP A 8 -0.75 1.11 -16.92
N VAL A 9 0.04 1.20 -17.96
CA VAL A 9 1.45 1.60 -17.88
C VAL A 9 1.58 3.03 -18.33
N ARG A 10 2.03 3.89 -17.43
CA ARG A 10 2.32 5.30 -17.68
C ARG A 10 3.82 5.55 -17.55
N GLU A 11 4.27 6.76 -17.87
CA GLU A 11 5.70 7.10 -17.80
C GLU A 11 6.31 6.87 -16.41
N LYS A 12 5.60 7.22 -15.35
CA LYS A 12 6.10 7.18 -13.97
C LYS A 12 5.56 6.04 -13.14
N GLU A 13 4.44 5.44 -13.52
CA GLU A 13 3.70 4.48 -12.71
C GLU A 13 3.12 3.33 -13.53
N VAL A 14 2.91 2.20 -12.88
CA VAL A 14 2.18 1.04 -13.41
C VAL A 14 1.03 0.76 -12.46
N SER A 15 -0.19 0.85 -12.99
CA SER A 15 -1.41 0.55 -12.26
C SER A 15 -1.98 -0.78 -12.71
N ILE A 16 -2.29 -1.65 -11.78
CA ILE A 16 -2.81 -3.00 -12.03
C ILE A 16 -4.15 -3.15 -11.32
N ALA A 17 -5.17 -3.50 -12.09
CA ALA A 17 -6.53 -3.73 -11.60
C ALA A 17 -6.95 -5.17 -11.87
N LEU A 18 -7.44 -5.86 -10.83
CA LEU A 18 -8.09 -7.16 -10.94
C LEU A 18 -9.61 -6.96 -10.88
N LEU A 19 -10.28 -7.46 -11.89
CA LEU A 19 -11.73 -7.48 -11.98
C LEU A 19 -12.24 -8.93 -11.79
N GLU A 20 -13.27 -9.11 -10.97
CA GLU A 20 -14.06 -10.35 -10.88
C GLU A 20 -15.50 -10.02 -11.31
N ASP A 21 -15.99 -10.69 -12.38
CA ASP A 21 -17.28 -10.39 -13.01
C ASP A 21 -17.48 -8.87 -13.26
N LYS A 22 -16.45 -8.20 -13.81
CA LYS A 22 -16.35 -6.76 -14.12
C LYS A 22 -16.35 -5.82 -12.89
N LYS A 23 -16.31 -6.35 -11.67
CA LYS A 23 -16.16 -5.56 -10.44
C LYS A 23 -14.70 -5.49 -10.02
N LEU A 24 -14.23 -4.31 -9.70
CA LEU A 24 -12.87 -4.07 -9.19
C LEU A 24 -12.72 -4.67 -7.78
N VAL A 25 -11.82 -5.64 -7.63
CA VAL A 25 -11.57 -6.34 -6.36
C VAL A 25 -10.17 -6.16 -5.81
N GLU A 26 -9.19 -5.85 -6.66
CA GLU A 26 -7.84 -5.48 -6.23
C GLU A 26 -7.32 -4.37 -7.14
N TYR A 27 -6.65 -3.40 -6.55
CA TYR A 27 -5.99 -2.31 -7.25
C TYR A 27 -4.60 -2.10 -6.67
N GLN A 28 -3.62 -1.87 -7.53
CA GLN A 28 -2.24 -1.58 -7.15
C GLN A 28 -1.72 -0.49 -8.07
N ASN A 29 -1.08 0.50 -7.47
CA ASN A 29 -0.41 1.56 -8.21
C ASN A 29 1.03 1.70 -7.69
N GLU A 30 2.00 1.61 -8.59
CA GLU A 30 3.39 1.56 -8.22
C GLU A 30 4.26 2.33 -9.21
N PRO A 31 5.38 2.89 -8.75
CA PRO A 31 6.32 3.55 -9.65
C PRO A 31 6.91 2.54 -10.65
N ARG A 32 6.99 2.94 -11.93
CA ARG A 32 7.51 2.10 -13.03
C ARG A 32 8.97 1.68 -12.80
N GLN A 33 9.77 2.52 -12.17
CA GLN A 33 11.16 2.25 -11.80
C GLN A 33 11.33 2.33 -10.30
N ALA A 34 11.17 1.22 -9.62
CA ALA A 34 11.48 1.11 -8.21
C ALA A 34 12.87 0.47 -8.06
N SER A 35 13.92 1.29 -7.99
CA SER A 35 15.31 0.84 -7.87
C SER A 35 15.57 -0.01 -6.62
N PHE A 36 14.67 0.03 -5.62
CA PHE A 36 14.83 -0.65 -4.34
C PHE A 36 13.57 -1.44 -3.96
N SER A 37 13.09 -2.27 -4.90
CA SER A 37 11.88 -3.08 -4.72
C SER A 37 12.09 -4.27 -3.78
N VAL A 38 11.01 -4.67 -3.13
CA VAL A 38 10.98 -5.92 -2.33
C VAL A 38 11.37 -7.11 -3.20
N GLY A 39 12.23 -7.96 -2.66
CA GLY A 39 12.77 -9.13 -3.37
C GLY A 39 14.13 -8.91 -4.04
N ASN A 40 14.50 -7.67 -4.34
CA ASN A 40 15.81 -7.36 -4.92
C ASN A 40 16.95 -7.76 -3.97
N ILE A 41 18.00 -8.38 -4.53
CA ILE A 41 19.15 -8.84 -3.76
C ILE A 41 20.38 -8.03 -4.14
N TYR A 42 21.08 -7.55 -3.11
CA TYR A 42 22.29 -6.75 -3.24
C TYR A 42 23.49 -7.41 -2.57
N VAL A 43 24.66 -7.21 -3.14
CA VAL A 43 25.92 -7.30 -2.40
C VAL A 43 26.31 -5.89 -1.99
N ALA A 44 26.41 -5.65 -0.69
CA ALA A 44 26.57 -4.33 -0.12
C ALA A 44 27.50 -4.36 1.10
N LYS A 45 27.94 -3.19 1.57
CA LYS A 45 28.84 -3.07 2.73
C LYS A 45 28.10 -2.62 3.98
N VAL A 46 28.43 -3.23 5.10
CA VAL A 46 27.98 -2.77 6.42
C VAL A 46 28.64 -1.41 6.70
N LYS A 47 27.84 -0.38 6.91
CA LYS A 47 28.30 1.00 7.13
C LYS A 47 28.48 1.30 8.61
N LYS A 48 27.54 0.86 9.45
CA LYS A 48 27.55 1.14 10.90
C LYS A 48 26.85 0.02 11.66
N LEU A 49 27.39 -0.35 12.82
CA LEU A 49 26.75 -1.24 13.79
C LEU A 49 26.01 -0.41 14.84
N MET A 50 24.85 -0.90 15.27
CA MET A 50 24.00 -0.31 16.32
C MET A 50 23.73 -1.35 17.41
N PRO A 51 24.65 -1.53 18.38
CA PRO A 51 24.54 -2.58 19.39
C PRO A 51 23.28 -2.47 20.25
N GLY A 52 22.89 -1.24 20.62
CA GLY A 52 21.68 -1.01 21.44
C GLY A 52 20.37 -1.42 20.77
N LEU A 53 20.37 -1.58 19.45
CA LEU A 53 19.22 -2.08 18.68
C LEU A 53 19.45 -3.51 18.16
N ASN A 54 20.57 -4.11 18.46
CA ASN A 54 21.03 -5.37 17.86
C ASN A 54 20.87 -5.40 16.34
N ALA A 55 21.32 -4.33 15.65
CA ALA A 55 21.10 -4.09 14.22
C ALA A 55 22.32 -3.44 13.56
N CYS A 56 22.31 -3.34 12.24
CA CYS A 56 23.28 -2.57 11.48
C CYS A 56 22.62 -1.79 10.35
N PHE A 57 23.36 -0.80 9.86
CA PHE A 57 23.05 -0.07 8.64
C PHE A 57 23.95 -0.54 7.50
N VAL A 58 23.35 -0.75 6.33
CA VAL A 58 23.99 -1.25 5.12
C VAL A 58 23.82 -0.22 4.01
N ASP A 59 24.88 0.05 3.27
CA ASP A 59 24.86 0.96 2.13
C ASP A 59 24.40 0.24 0.87
N LEU A 60 23.21 0.60 0.39
CA LEU A 60 22.66 0.11 -0.89
C LEU A 60 22.79 1.15 -2.02
N GLY A 61 23.41 2.31 -1.78
CA GLY A 61 23.43 3.41 -2.74
C GLY A 61 22.14 4.24 -2.79
N TYR A 62 21.24 4.06 -1.83
CA TYR A 62 20.06 4.88 -1.65
C TYR A 62 20.37 6.11 -0.78
N LYS A 63 19.53 7.16 -0.85
CA LYS A 63 19.69 8.40 -0.05
C LYS A 63 19.75 8.15 1.46
N ARG A 64 19.21 7.05 1.94
CA ARG A 64 19.22 6.62 3.34
C ARG A 64 19.77 5.21 3.44
N ASP A 65 20.57 4.96 4.48
CA ASP A 65 21.13 3.63 4.74
C ASP A 65 20.03 2.62 5.05
N ALA A 66 20.19 1.40 4.55
CA ALA A 66 19.24 0.32 4.75
C ALA A 66 19.42 -0.33 6.13
N PHE A 67 18.32 -0.71 6.77
CA PHE A 67 18.29 -1.28 8.11
C PHE A 67 18.25 -2.81 8.07
N LEU A 68 19.16 -3.46 8.80
CA LEU A 68 19.23 -4.91 8.96
C LEU A 68 19.32 -5.27 10.45
N HIS A 69 18.27 -5.90 10.95
CA HIS A 69 18.20 -6.36 12.34
C HIS A 69 18.88 -7.73 12.47
N TYR A 70 19.45 -8.04 13.65
CA TYR A 70 20.10 -9.33 13.91
C TYR A 70 19.18 -10.53 13.60
N LEU A 71 17.95 -10.51 14.05
CA LEU A 71 16.98 -11.57 13.80
C LEU A 71 16.58 -11.73 12.32
N ASP A 72 16.83 -10.72 11.50
CA ASP A 72 16.58 -10.75 10.05
C ASP A 72 17.80 -11.29 9.26
N LEU A 73 18.94 -11.60 9.90
CA LEU A 73 20.09 -12.22 9.23
C LEU A 73 19.80 -13.64 8.72
N GLY A 74 18.89 -14.35 9.39
CA GLY A 74 18.64 -15.76 9.13
C GLY A 74 19.69 -16.67 9.75
N SER A 75 19.29 -17.86 10.20
CA SER A 75 20.13 -18.80 10.93
C SER A 75 21.42 -19.19 10.15
N GLN A 76 21.38 -19.16 8.84
CA GLN A 76 22.44 -19.66 7.96
C GLN A 76 23.38 -18.58 7.45
N PHE A 77 23.36 -17.41 8.07
CA PHE A 77 24.14 -16.24 7.66
C PHE A 77 25.64 -16.54 7.51
N ASN A 78 26.24 -17.32 8.44
CA ASN A 78 27.65 -17.69 8.37
C ASN A 78 27.98 -18.47 7.07
N SER A 79 27.10 -19.35 6.66
CA SER A 79 27.26 -20.14 5.41
C SER A 79 27.20 -19.23 4.17
N TYR A 80 26.25 -18.29 4.13
CA TYR A 80 26.15 -17.29 3.07
C TYR A 80 27.42 -16.45 2.98
N ASN A 81 27.85 -15.92 4.12
CA ASN A 81 29.00 -15.01 4.20
C ASN A 81 30.31 -15.69 3.76
N LYS A 82 30.53 -16.94 4.22
CA LYS A 82 31.68 -17.73 3.78
C LYS A 82 31.66 -17.96 2.28
N TYR A 83 30.50 -18.38 1.74
CA TYR A 83 30.34 -18.64 0.32
C TYR A 83 30.57 -17.37 -0.51
N LEU A 84 29.99 -16.23 -0.10
CA LEU A 84 30.19 -14.94 -0.76
C LEU A 84 31.68 -14.55 -0.79
N LYS A 85 32.38 -14.69 0.34
CA LYS A 85 33.83 -14.43 0.41
C LYS A 85 34.61 -15.31 -0.55
N GLN A 86 34.31 -16.60 -0.63
CA GLN A 86 34.94 -17.53 -1.57
C GLN A 86 34.70 -17.16 -3.03
N VAL A 87 33.46 -16.81 -3.38
CA VAL A 87 33.08 -16.40 -4.73
C VAL A 87 33.74 -15.09 -5.14
N CYS A 88 33.84 -14.13 -4.22
CA CYS A 88 34.41 -12.80 -4.51
C CYS A 88 35.94 -12.76 -4.46
N SER A 89 36.63 -13.70 -3.77
CA SER A 89 38.08 -13.75 -3.64
C SER A 89 38.80 -14.18 -4.93
N ASP A 90 38.20 -15.10 -5.68
CA ASP A 90 38.79 -15.60 -6.94
C ASP A 90 37.77 -15.49 -8.07
N ARG A 91 37.88 -14.45 -8.88
CA ARG A 91 36.96 -14.13 -9.98
C ARG A 91 37.08 -15.07 -11.18
N LYS A 92 38.14 -15.85 -11.26
CA LYS A 92 38.36 -16.77 -12.37
C LYS A 92 37.85 -18.18 -12.09
N LYS A 93 37.69 -18.54 -10.82
CA LYS A 93 37.29 -19.87 -10.38
C LYS A 93 35.80 -19.92 -10.10
N LEU A 94 35.10 -20.83 -10.78
CA LEU A 94 33.69 -21.13 -10.46
C LEU A 94 33.62 -21.96 -9.17
N TYR A 95 32.81 -21.50 -8.23
CA TYR A 95 32.48 -22.22 -7.00
C TYR A 95 31.05 -22.76 -7.11
N PRO A 96 30.88 -24.06 -7.47
CA PRO A 96 29.56 -24.65 -7.59
C PRO A 96 28.83 -24.62 -6.24
N PHE A 97 27.59 -24.17 -6.23
CA PHE A 97 26.78 -24.09 -5.02
C PHE A 97 26.61 -25.46 -4.33
N SER A 98 26.55 -26.55 -5.11
CA SER A 98 26.46 -27.92 -4.60
C SER A 98 27.65 -28.35 -3.72
N LYS A 99 28.81 -27.67 -3.86
CA LYS A 99 30.03 -27.88 -3.05
C LYS A 99 30.19 -26.86 -1.94
N ALA A 100 29.25 -25.92 -1.78
CA ALA A 100 29.30 -24.92 -0.73
C ALA A 100 29.25 -25.60 0.66
N GLN A 101 30.17 -25.21 1.52
CA GLN A 101 30.25 -25.74 2.87
C GLN A 101 29.24 -25.04 3.77
N ARG A 102 28.42 -25.82 4.45
CA ARG A 102 27.53 -25.31 5.49
C ARG A 102 28.29 -25.13 6.80
N LEU A 103 28.07 -24.00 7.44
CA LEU A 103 28.58 -23.66 8.78
C LEU A 103 27.48 -23.79 9.83
N PRO A 104 27.84 -23.87 11.12
CA PRO A 104 26.86 -23.80 12.20
C PRO A 104 25.99 -22.54 12.10
N ASP A 105 24.73 -22.72 12.39
CA ASP A 105 23.74 -21.66 12.41
C ASP A 105 24.08 -20.61 13.50
N ILE A 106 23.77 -19.33 13.26
CA ILE A 106 23.88 -18.29 14.29
C ILE A 106 22.79 -18.53 15.36
N LYS A 107 23.13 -18.25 16.62
CA LYS A 107 22.20 -18.41 17.75
C LYS A 107 21.29 -17.19 17.86
N LYS A 108 20.07 -17.39 18.36
CA LYS A 108 19.11 -16.28 18.50
C LYS A 108 19.55 -15.22 19.52
N ASP A 109 20.33 -15.63 20.49
CA ASP A 109 20.79 -14.81 21.61
C ASP A 109 22.14 -14.10 21.36
N ASP A 110 22.75 -14.34 20.20
CA ASP A 110 24.00 -13.66 19.83
C ASP A 110 23.74 -12.18 19.48
N THR A 111 24.81 -11.38 19.49
CA THR A 111 24.75 -9.95 19.15
C THR A 111 25.27 -9.67 17.74
N ILE A 112 24.79 -8.59 17.13
CA ILE A 112 25.21 -8.18 15.78
C ILE A 112 26.73 -8.01 15.67
N GLN A 113 27.39 -7.57 16.73
CA GLN A 113 28.86 -7.36 16.78
C GLN A 113 29.66 -8.65 16.72
N GLN A 114 29.10 -9.79 17.15
CA GLN A 114 29.75 -11.09 17.08
C GLN A 114 29.76 -11.67 15.68
N VAL A 115 28.82 -11.22 14.81
CA VAL A 115 28.57 -11.80 13.50
C VAL A 115 29.00 -10.88 12.37
N LEU A 116 28.92 -9.56 12.57
CA LEU A 116 29.19 -8.55 11.54
C LEU A 116 30.24 -7.54 11.99
N SER A 117 31.00 -7.05 11.01
CA SER A 117 31.97 -5.97 11.17
C SER A 117 31.70 -4.83 10.19
N VAL A 118 32.08 -3.60 10.57
CA VAL A 118 31.98 -2.44 9.65
C VAL A 118 32.86 -2.67 8.43
N GLY A 119 32.36 -2.31 7.26
CA GLY A 119 33.04 -2.53 5.98
C GLY A 119 32.89 -3.93 5.39
N GLN A 120 32.31 -4.89 6.13
CA GLN A 120 32.09 -6.25 5.66
C GLN A 120 31.07 -6.28 4.52
N GLU A 121 31.38 -7.03 3.46
CA GLU A 121 30.42 -7.31 2.39
C GLU A 121 29.40 -8.35 2.85
N VAL A 122 28.13 -8.07 2.58
CA VAL A 122 26.98 -8.93 2.90
C VAL A 122 26.08 -9.08 1.70
N LEU A 123 25.47 -10.25 1.57
CA LEU A 123 24.43 -10.52 0.59
C LEU A 123 23.07 -10.36 1.29
N VAL A 124 22.28 -9.39 0.84
CA VAL A 124 21.04 -8.99 1.52
C VAL A 124 19.90 -8.80 0.54
N GLN A 125 18.68 -9.09 0.99
CA GLN A 125 17.45 -8.94 0.24
C GLN A 125 16.55 -7.89 0.87
N ILE A 126 15.89 -7.07 0.03
CA ILE A 126 14.94 -6.06 0.50
C ILE A 126 13.62 -6.75 0.87
N VAL A 127 13.15 -6.55 2.11
CA VAL A 127 11.85 -7.03 2.60
C VAL A 127 10.82 -5.92 2.75
N LYS A 128 11.26 -4.66 2.90
CA LYS A 128 10.39 -3.47 2.85
C LYS A 128 11.10 -2.36 2.09
N GLU A 129 10.35 -1.72 1.23
CA GLU A 129 10.80 -0.57 0.46
C GLU A 129 11.05 0.65 1.36
N PRO A 130 11.88 1.60 0.91
CA PRO A 130 12.08 2.84 1.64
C PRO A 130 10.75 3.64 1.70
N ILE A 131 10.42 4.17 2.87
CA ILE A 131 9.20 4.96 3.08
C ILE A 131 9.59 6.30 3.72
N SER A 132 9.22 7.41 3.07
CA SER A 132 9.44 8.78 3.57
C SER A 132 10.89 9.01 4.03
N THR A 133 11.12 9.12 5.34
CA THR A 133 12.43 9.39 5.95
C THR A 133 13.23 8.14 6.30
N LYS A 134 12.68 6.92 6.11
CA LYS A 134 13.32 5.65 6.48
C LYS A 134 13.89 4.95 5.26
N GLY A 135 15.10 4.39 5.40
CA GLY A 135 15.71 3.53 4.40
C GLY A 135 15.04 2.15 4.29
N PRO A 136 15.41 1.36 3.27
CA PRO A 136 14.88 0.00 3.08
C PRO A 136 15.16 -0.90 4.31
N ARG A 137 14.26 -1.86 4.58
CA ARG A 137 14.54 -2.94 5.53
C ARG A 137 15.03 -4.17 4.81
N LEU A 138 16.05 -4.79 5.35
CA LEU A 138 16.75 -5.91 4.76
C LEU A 138 16.56 -7.21 5.53
N THR A 139 16.81 -8.32 4.85
CA THR A 139 17.03 -9.63 5.43
C THR A 139 18.28 -10.29 4.83
N GLY A 140 18.98 -11.09 5.62
CA GLY A 140 20.02 -12.01 5.16
C GLY A 140 19.47 -13.39 4.76
N GLU A 141 18.21 -13.69 5.06
CA GLU A 141 17.54 -14.92 4.64
C GLU A 141 16.99 -14.75 3.21
N LEU A 142 17.81 -15.17 2.25
CA LEU A 142 17.51 -15.00 0.83
C LEU A 142 16.43 -15.97 0.37
N SER A 143 15.52 -15.51 -0.45
CA SER A 143 14.45 -16.31 -1.02
C SER A 143 14.18 -15.96 -2.47
N PHE A 144 13.95 -16.98 -3.29
CA PHE A 144 13.57 -16.86 -4.70
C PHE A 144 12.15 -17.38 -4.87
N ALA A 145 11.22 -16.46 -5.02
CA ALA A 145 9.81 -16.80 -5.10
C ALA A 145 9.45 -17.30 -6.50
N GLY A 146 8.94 -18.54 -6.58
CA GLY A 146 8.26 -19.10 -7.72
C GLY A 146 6.74 -19.10 -7.55
N ARG A 147 6.04 -19.72 -8.49
CA ARG A 147 4.58 -19.88 -8.45
C ARG A 147 4.18 -20.98 -7.45
N PHE A 148 4.80 -22.14 -7.53
CA PHE A 148 4.50 -23.31 -6.72
C PHE A 148 5.38 -23.42 -5.48
N ILE A 149 6.63 -22.99 -5.60
CA ILE A 149 7.65 -23.14 -4.58
C ILE A 149 8.44 -21.84 -4.35
N VAL A 150 9.01 -21.71 -3.15
CA VAL A 150 10.01 -20.69 -2.84
C VAL A 150 11.31 -21.40 -2.51
N LEU A 151 12.38 -21.08 -3.24
CA LEU A 151 13.71 -21.63 -3.03
C LEU A 151 14.45 -20.78 -2.00
N ILE A 152 15.03 -21.42 -0.98
CA ILE A 152 15.86 -20.78 0.05
C ILE A 152 17.25 -21.41 -0.03
N PRO A 153 18.24 -20.72 -0.62
CA PRO A 153 19.62 -21.21 -0.63
C PRO A 153 20.13 -21.43 0.80
N PHE A 154 21.01 -22.39 1.01
CA PHE A 154 21.51 -22.86 2.30
C PHE A 154 20.43 -23.36 3.30
N GLY A 155 19.15 -23.35 2.93
CA GLY A 155 18.09 -23.93 3.73
C GLY A 155 18.16 -25.47 3.72
N ASP A 156 17.58 -26.11 4.76
CA ASP A 156 17.47 -27.57 4.85
C ASP A 156 16.05 -28.05 4.71
N LYS A 157 15.16 -27.26 5.28
CA LYS A 157 13.80 -27.70 5.56
C LYS A 157 12.93 -27.61 4.33
N VAL A 158 12.08 -28.61 4.14
CA VAL A 158 10.95 -28.54 3.24
C VAL A 158 9.70 -28.26 4.06
N SER A 159 9.12 -27.09 3.86
CA SER A 159 7.90 -26.66 4.51
C SER A 159 6.76 -26.62 3.49
N VAL A 160 5.55 -27.03 3.89
CA VAL A 160 4.35 -26.98 3.04
C VAL A 160 3.37 -26.01 3.67
N SER A 161 2.74 -25.19 2.84
CA SER A 161 1.75 -24.18 3.29
C SER A 161 0.69 -24.82 4.20
N SER A 162 0.44 -24.19 5.35
CA SER A 162 -0.61 -24.62 6.29
C SER A 162 -2.04 -24.45 5.73
N LYS A 163 -2.19 -23.71 4.63
CA LYS A 163 -3.48 -23.55 3.93
C LYS A 163 -3.91 -24.81 3.16
N ILE A 164 -2.97 -25.71 2.85
CA ILE A 164 -3.30 -27.05 2.29
C ILE A 164 -3.83 -27.91 3.44
N LYS A 165 -5.14 -28.15 3.47
CA LYS A 165 -5.83 -28.81 4.58
C LYS A 165 -5.57 -30.32 4.63
N SER A 166 -5.45 -30.99 3.45
CA SER A 166 -5.23 -32.44 3.37
C SER A 166 -3.83 -32.82 3.90
N GLY A 167 -3.79 -33.65 4.94
CA GLY A 167 -2.55 -34.19 5.49
C GLY A 167 -1.80 -35.09 4.49
N GLU A 168 -2.54 -35.90 3.73
CA GLU A 168 -2.00 -36.78 2.68
C GLU A 168 -1.31 -35.97 1.58
N GLU A 169 -1.98 -34.92 1.09
CA GLU A 169 -1.42 -34.06 0.05
C GLU A 169 -0.17 -33.31 0.54
N ARG A 170 -0.17 -32.84 1.79
CA ARG A 170 1.03 -32.24 2.39
C ARG A 170 2.19 -33.21 2.47
N ALA A 171 1.94 -34.47 2.84
CA ALA A 171 2.95 -35.52 2.89
C ALA A 171 3.46 -35.84 1.47
N ARG A 172 2.57 -36.00 0.49
CA ARG A 172 2.89 -36.22 -0.91
C ARG A 172 3.79 -35.13 -1.48
N LEU A 173 3.38 -33.86 -1.36
CA LEU A 173 4.16 -32.72 -1.83
C LEU A 173 5.53 -32.64 -1.15
N LYS A 174 5.60 -32.93 0.14
CA LYS A 174 6.85 -32.94 0.89
C LYS A 174 7.83 -34.00 0.36
N GLN A 175 7.35 -35.22 0.12
CA GLN A 175 8.17 -36.31 -0.48
C GLN A 175 8.65 -35.95 -1.90
N LEU A 176 7.75 -35.43 -2.74
CA LEU A 176 8.10 -35.02 -4.11
C LEU A 176 9.22 -33.95 -4.10
N ILE A 177 9.11 -32.94 -3.24
CA ILE A 177 10.14 -31.90 -3.15
C ILE A 177 11.46 -32.48 -2.63
N TYR A 178 11.44 -33.38 -1.65
CA TYR A 178 12.68 -34.02 -1.18
C TYR A 178 13.41 -34.80 -2.30
N SER A 179 12.68 -35.41 -3.25
CA SER A 179 13.27 -36.15 -4.35
C SER A 179 13.93 -35.27 -5.42
N ILE A 180 13.48 -34.01 -5.59
CA ILE A 180 13.95 -33.10 -6.65
C ILE A 180 14.79 -31.95 -6.16
N LYS A 181 14.76 -31.63 -4.85
CA LYS A 181 15.46 -30.44 -4.32
C LYS A 181 16.98 -30.58 -4.46
N PRO A 182 17.69 -29.48 -4.85
CA PRO A 182 19.14 -29.47 -4.84
C PRO A 182 19.71 -29.60 -3.43
N LYS A 183 20.95 -30.09 -3.32
CA LYS A 183 21.70 -30.03 -2.06
C LYS A 183 21.84 -28.58 -1.60
N ASN A 184 21.88 -28.37 -0.31
CA ASN A 184 22.00 -27.05 0.30
C ASN A 184 20.86 -26.08 0.01
N CYS A 185 19.67 -26.54 -0.35
CA CYS A 185 18.48 -25.71 -0.53
C CYS A 185 17.35 -26.12 0.39
N GLY A 186 16.71 -25.16 1.02
CA GLY A 186 15.38 -25.29 1.61
C GLY A 186 14.30 -24.92 0.59
N VAL A 187 13.10 -25.41 0.82
CA VAL A 187 11.96 -25.15 -0.07
C VAL A 187 10.69 -24.93 0.74
N ILE A 188 9.95 -23.89 0.39
CA ILE A 188 8.58 -23.68 0.89
C ILE A 188 7.61 -23.97 -0.25
N VAL A 189 6.72 -24.92 -0.05
CA VAL A 189 5.68 -25.27 -1.02
C VAL A 189 4.47 -24.38 -0.78
N ARG A 190 4.03 -23.68 -1.83
CA ARG A 190 2.90 -22.75 -1.79
C ARG A 190 1.57 -23.50 -2.01
N THR A 191 0.46 -22.87 -1.62
CA THR A 191 -0.88 -23.45 -1.76
C THR A 191 -1.22 -23.83 -3.21
N VAL A 192 -0.75 -23.03 -4.17
CA VAL A 192 -0.97 -23.26 -5.62
C VAL A 192 -0.34 -24.56 -6.14
N ALA A 193 0.55 -25.18 -5.37
CA ALA A 193 1.17 -26.46 -5.71
C ALA A 193 0.26 -27.68 -5.44
N GLU A 194 -0.88 -27.49 -4.78
CA GLU A 194 -1.86 -28.56 -4.53
C GLU A 194 -2.29 -29.24 -5.83
N GLY A 195 -2.26 -30.58 -5.87
CA GLY A 195 -2.59 -31.37 -7.05
C GLY A 195 -1.56 -31.36 -8.19
N LYS A 196 -0.44 -30.62 -8.07
CA LYS A 196 0.56 -30.51 -9.14
C LYS A 196 1.42 -31.76 -9.29
N ARG A 197 1.87 -32.01 -10.53
CA ARG A 197 2.73 -33.14 -10.89
C ARG A 197 4.20 -32.80 -10.59
N VAL A 198 5.01 -33.85 -10.40
CA VAL A 198 6.47 -33.71 -10.14
C VAL A 198 7.16 -32.89 -11.23
N ALA A 199 6.83 -33.13 -12.50
CA ALA A 199 7.46 -32.42 -13.62
C ALA A 199 7.31 -30.90 -13.58
N GLU A 200 6.14 -30.41 -13.14
CA GLU A 200 5.89 -28.96 -13.01
C GLU A 200 6.74 -28.36 -11.87
N LEU A 201 6.85 -29.06 -10.73
CA LEU A 201 7.63 -28.64 -9.58
C LEU A 201 9.14 -28.69 -9.86
N ASP A 202 9.62 -29.74 -10.55
CA ASP A 202 11.03 -29.90 -10.95
C ASP A 202 11.46 -28.82 -11.95
N ASN A 203 10.60 -28.51 -12.91
CA ASN A 203 10.88 -27.47 -13.90
C ASN A 203 11.04 -26.10 -13.21
N GLU A 204 10.13 -25.75 -12.30
CA GLU A 204 10.24 -24.51 -11.53
C GLU A 204 11.49 -24.51 -10.63
N MET A 205 11.80 -25.64 -9.98
CA MET A 205 13.01 -25.79 -9.16
C MET A 205 14.27 -25.47 -9.96
N LYS A 206 14.38 -26.01 -11.17
CA LYS A 206 15.50 -25.76 -12.09
C LYS A 206 15.60 -24.28 -12.48
N VAL A 207 14.47 -23.63 -12.74
CA VAL A 207 14.43 -22.20 -13.07
C VAL A 207 14.92 -21.35 -11.89
N LEU A 208 14.45 -21.62 -10.67
CA LEU A 208 14.84 -20.88 -9.48
C LEU A 208 16.32 -21.11 -9.12
N THR A 209 16.81 -22.34 -9.27
CA THR A 209 18.23 -22.64 -9.07
C THR A 209 19.11 -21.87 -10.05
N LYS A 210 18.73 -21.80 -11.34
CA LYS A 210 19.44 -20.99 -12.32
C LYS A 210 19.42 -19.49 -12.01
N ARG A 211 18.33 -18.96 -11.43
CA ARG A 211 18.26 -17.56 -10.97
C ARG A 211 19.27 -17.29 -9.86
N TRP A 212 19.35 -18.17 -8.88
CA TRP A 212 20.37 -18.12 -7.82
C TRP A 212 21.78 -18.14 -8.39
N GLU A 213 22.09 -19.08 -9.26
CA GLU A 213 23.42 -19.20 -9.88
C GLU A 213 23.80 -17.94 -10.67
N LYS A 214 22.86 -17.38 -11.45
CA LYS A 214 23.06 -16.12 -12.16
C LYS A 214 23.34 -14.94 -11.21
N ALA A 215 22.64 -14.86 -10.08
CA ALA A 215 22.87 -13.82 -9.07
C ALA A 215 24.30 -13.91 -8.49
N ILE A 216 24.76 -15.11 -8.17
CA ILE A 216 26.11 -15.35 -7.66
C ILE A 216 27.18 -15.03 -8.71
N LEU A 217 26.97 -15.44 -9.96
CA LEU A 217 27.88 -15.11 -11.06
C LEU A 217 28.00 -13.58 -11.27
N LYS A 218 26.87 -12.86 -11.13
CA LYS A 218 26.88 -11.40 -11.21
C LYS A 218 27.64 -10.78 -10.05
N ALA A 219 27.49 -11.30 -8.81
CA ALA A 219 28.22 -10.87 -7.63
C ALA A 219 29.75 -11.08 -7.80
N GLN A 220 30.16 -12.16 -8.44
CA GLN A 220 31.57 -12.51 -8.71
C GLN A 220 32.21 -11.59 -9.74
N LYS A 221 31.52 -11.28 -10.84
CA LYS A 221 32.09 -10.53 -11.97
C LYS A 221 32.41 -9.08 -11.64
N ASN A 222 31.67 -8.44 -10.76
CA ASN A 222 31.80 -7.02 -10.47
C ASN A 222 32.22 -6.75 -9.02
N ALA A 223 33.26 -5.91 -8.84
CA ALA A 223 33.78 -5.52 -7.53
C ALA A 223 33.13 -4.26 -6.97
N LYS A 224 32.43 -3.48 -7.80
CA LYS A 224 31.81 -2.22 -7.36
C LYS A 224 30.67 -2.55 -6.38
N ARG A 225 30.70 -1.93 -5.20
CA ARG A 225 29.66 -2.05 -4.17
C ARG A 225 29.08 -0.67 -3.86
N PRO A 226 27.77 -0.57 -3.60
CA PRO A 226 26.77 -1.64 -3.63
C PRO A 226 26.47 -2.14 -5.05
N GLN A 227 26.03 -3.40 -5.18
CA GLN A 227 25.68 -4.02 -6.45
C GLN A 227 24.37 -4.78 -6.38
N LEU A 228 23.42 -4.46 -7.25
CA LEU A 228 22.20 -5.25 -7.50
C LEU A 228 22.59 -6.53 -8.25
N VAL A 229 22.47 -7.69 -7.60
CA VAL A 229 22.82 -8.99 -8.18
C VAL A 229 21.61 -9.77 -8.69
N PHE A 230 20.46 -9.57 -8.06
CA PHE A 230 19.19 -10.13 -8.50
C PHE A 230 18.11 -9.05 -8.43
N GLU A 231 17.41 -8.89 -9.50
CA GLU A 231 16.22 -8.05 -9.59
C GLU A 231 14.99 -8.96 -9.63
N GLU A 232 14.05 -8.74 -8.71
CA GLU A 232 12.80 -9.48 -8.70
C GLU A 232 12.02 -9.13 -9.98
N THR A 233 11.29 -10.09 -10.50
CA THR A 233 10.45 -9.88 -11.69
C THR A 233 9.52 -8.69 -11.49
N GLY A 234 9.28 -7.95 -12.58
CA GLY A 234 8.39 -6.79 -12.56
C GLY A 234 7.06 -7.07 -11.85
N ARG A 235 6.51 -6.06 -11.20
CA ARG A 235 5.31 -6.21 -10.33
C ARG A 235 4.13 -6.85 -11.02
N ALA A 236 3.93 -6.58 -12.32
CA ALA A 236 2.89 -7.22 -13.11
C ALA A 236 3.05 -8.75 -13.14
N ILE A 237 4.29 -9.22 -13.37
CA ILE A 237 4.59 -10.66 -13.35
C ILE A 237 4.49 -11.23 -11.93
N ALA A 238 4.97 -10.50 -10.91
CA ALA A 238 4.86 -10.94 -9.53
C ALA A 238 3.39 -11.07 -9.10
N MET A 239 2.55 -10.13 -9.49
CA MET A 239 1.11 -10.20 -9.25
C MET A 239 0.47 -11.37 -9.99
N LEU A 240 0.77 -11.56 -11.27
CA LEU A 240 0.29 -12.71 -12.04
C LEU A 240 0.75 -14.04 -11.45
N ARG A 241 2.02 -14.14 -11.05
CA ARG A 241 2.55 -15.34 -10.36
C ARG A 241 1.71 -15.71 -9.15
N ASP A 242 1.25 -14.70 -8.40
CA ASP A 242 0.52 -14.89 -7.16
C ASP A 242 -0.99 -15.05 -7.35
N LEU A 243 -1.56 -14.44 -8.40
CA LEU A 243 -3.00 -14.39 -8.68
C LEU A 243 -3.47 -15.41 -9.69
N PHE A 244 -2.62 -15.71 -10.68
CA PHE A 244 -3.03 -16.46 -11.85
C PHE A 244 -3.61 -17.84 -11.48
N ASN A 245 -4.84 -18.07 -11.89
CA ASN A 245 -5.57 -19.33 -11.73
C ASN A 245 -6.35 -19.65 -13.04
N PRO A 246 -6.94 -20.83 -13.19
CA PRO A 246 -7.67 -21.21 -14.40
C PRO A 246 -8.87 -20.31 -14.77
N SER A 247 -9.40 -19.52 -13.82
CA SER A 247 -10.55 -18.63 -14.06
C SER A 247 -10.20 -17.34 -14.80
N PHE A 248 -8.91 -17.10 -15.08
CA PHE A 248 -8.49 -15.93 -15.83
C PHE A 248 -8.83 -16.07 -17.30
N GLU A 249 -9.60 -15.10 -17.81
CA GLU A 249 -10.04 -15.07 -19.21
C GLU A 249 -9.23 -14.10 -20.05
N HIS A 250 -8.92 -12.91 -19.49
CA HIS A 250 -8.21 -11.86 -20.22
C HIS A 250 -7.22 -11.11 -19.34
N ILE A 251 -6.11 -10.71 -19.97
CA ILE A 251 -5.11 -9.80 -19.41
C ILE A 251 -4.89 -8.70 -20.45
N HIS A 252 -5.33 -7.49 -20.15
CA HIS A 252 -5.20 -6.34 -21.04
C HIS A 252 -4.06 -5.44 -20.58
N VAL A 253 -3.19 -5.06 -21.51
CA VAL A 253 -2.01 -4.23 -21.24
C VAL A 253 -1.87 -3.18 -22.34
N ASN A 254 -1.59 -1.93 -21.98
CA ASN A 254 -1.38 -0.83 -22.92
C ASN A 254 0.09 -0.55 -23.28
N ASN A 255 1.02 -1.43 -22.88
CA ASN A 255 2.44 -1.29 -23.18
C ASN A 255 3.01 -2.58 -23.78
N GLU A 256 3.73 -2.45 -24.89
CA GLU A 256 4.23 -3.59 -25.67
C GLU A 256 5.34 -4.37 -24.94
N GLU A 257 6.22 -3.70 -24.19
CA GLU A 257 7.29 -4.37 -23.42
C GLU A 257 6.68 -5.30 -22.36
N ILE A 258 5.77 -4.77 -21.54
CA ILE A 258 5.11 -5.55 -20.47
C ILE A 258 4.19 -6.62 -21.06
N TYR A 259 3.54 -6.36 -22.19
CA TYR A 259 2.77 -7.38 -22.93
C TYR A 259 3.64 -8.56 -23.31
N ASN A 260 4.82 -8.30 -23.90
CA ASN A 260 5.74 -9.35 -24.32
C ASN A 260 6.32 -10.13 -23.13
N GLU A 261 6.66 -9.43 -22.03
CA GLU A 261 7.11 -10.06 -20.79
C GLU A 261 6.05 -10.99 -20.20
N ILE A 262 4.80 -10.54 -20.11
CA ILE A 262 3.69 -11.35 -19.58
C ILE A 262 3.40 -12.53 -20.48
N LYS A 263 3.36 -12.33 -21.78
CA LYS A 263 3.13 -13.40 -22.75
C LYS A 263 4.23 -14.47 -22.68
N HIS A 264 5.50 -14.05 -22.62
CA HIS A 264 6.63 -14.96 -22.43
C HIS A 264 6.52 -15.73 -21.09
N TYR A 265 6.17 -15.04 -20.02
CA TYR A 265 5.98 -15.66 -18.70
C TYR A 265 4.86 -16.70 -18.73
N LEU A 266 3.69 -16.40 -19.33
CA LEU A 266 2.58 -17.33 -19.44
C LEU A 266 2.91 -18.52 -20.35
N THR A 267 3.64 -18.32 -21.44
CA THR A 267 4.13 -19.41 -22.30
C THR A 267 4.97 -20.42 -21.51
N LEU A 268 5.71 -19.97 -20.49
CA LEU A 268 6.52 -20.86 -19.65
C LEU A 268 5.70 -21.62 -18.59
N ILE A 269 4.63 -21.00 -18.04
CA ILE A 269 3.91 -21.57 -16.89
C ILE A 269 2.55 -22.20 -17.24
N ALA A 270 1.93 -21.75 -18.31
CA ALA A 270 0.62 -22.18 -18.80
C ALA A 270 0.51 -21.87 -20.31
N PRO A 271 1.18 -22.65 -21.18
CA PRO A 271 1.22 -22.39 -22.62
C PRO A 271 -0.17 -22.28 -23.25
N GLU A 272 -1.12 -23.07 -22.76
CA GLU A 272 -2.52 -23.10 -23.20
C GLU A 272 -3.29 -21.79 -22.89
N LYS A 273 -2.74 -20.95 -22.01
CA LYS A 273 -3.32 -19.66 -21.60
C LYS A 273 -2.54 -18.45 -22.11
N ALA A 274 -1.51 -18.62 -22.92
CA ALA A 274 -0.70 -17.51 -23.41
C ALA A 274 -1.51 -16.49 -24.26
N ASP A 275 -2.56 -16.96 -24.94
CA ASP A 275 -3.40 -16.15 -25.82
C ASP A 275 -4.43 -15.26 -25.09
N ILE A 276 -4.57 -15.41 -23.78
CA ILE A 276 -5.45 -14.50 -22.98
C ILE A 276 -4.84 -13.10 -22.83
N VAL A 277 -3.54 -12.93 -23.09
CA VAL A 277 -2.88 -11.63 -23.03
C VAL A 277 -3.21 -10.85 -24.30
N LYS A 278 -3.71 -9.64 -24.13
CA LYS A 278 -4.12 -8.75 -25.22
C LYS A 278 -3.46 -7.39 -25.10
N LEU A 279 -2.83 -6.94 -26.17
CA LEU A 279 -2.32 -5.58 -26.26
C LEU A 279 -3.48 -4.62 -26.53
N TYR A 280 -3.63 -3.63 -25.67
CA TYR A 280 -4.64 -2.59 -25.83
C TYR A 280 -4.07 -1.39 -26.62
N THR A 281 -4.67 -1.11 -27.76
CA THR A 281 -4.26 -0.01 -28.68
C THR A 281 -5.37 1.04 -28.88
N GLY A 282 -6.40 1.01 -28.03
CA GLY A 282 -7.53 1.94 -28.12
C GLY A 282 -7.13 3.39 -27.84
N LYS A 283 -7.88 4.35 -28.38
CA LYS A 283 -7.68 5.80 -28.14
C LYS A 283 -8.09 6.25 -26.75
N THR A 284 -9.07 5.58 -26.14
CA THR A 284 -9.54 5.87 -24.78
C THR A 284 -8.54 5.29 -23.78
N PRO A 285 -8.22 5.97 -22.65
CA PRO A 285 -7.39 5.39 -21.62
C PRO A 285 -7.94 4.02 -21.18
N ILE A 286 -7.04 3.04 -21.00
CA ILE A 286 -7.44 1.66 -20.77
C ILE A 286 -8.38 1.51 -19.56
N PHE A 287 -8.11 2.20 -18.45
CA PHE A 287 -8.96 2.15 -17.25
C PHE A 287 -10.35 2.75 -17.44
N ASP A 288 -10.46 3.75 -18.31
CA ASP A 288 -11.77 4.34 -18.66
C ASP A 288 -12.58 3.38 -19.52
N ASN A 289 -11.93 2.71 -20.48
CA ASN A 289 -12.57 1.71 -21.34
C ASN A 289 -13.18 0.53 -20.55
N PHE A 290 -12.52 0.12 -19.46
CA PHE A 290 -12.99 -0.96 -18.58
C PHE A 290 -13.77 -0.44 -17.36
N ASN A 291 -14.20 0.83 -17.32
CA ASN A 291 -14.89 1.47 -16.20
C ASN A 291 -14.15 1.39 -14.85
N ILE A 292 -12.84 1.20 -14.86
CA ILE A 292 -12.03 1.07 -13.64
C ILE A 292 -11.90 2.41 -12.94
N THR A 293 -11.63 3.49 -13.67
CA THR A 293 -11.52 4.86 -13.11
C THR A 293 -12.78 5.24 -12.33
N LYS A 294 -13.97 4.93 -12.86
CA LYS A 294 -15.24 5.19 -12.18
C LYS A 294 -15.38 4.36 -10.90
N GLN A 295 -14.98 3.09 -10.95
CA GLN A 295 -15.04 2.20 -9.79
C GLN A 295 -14.02 2.61 -8.71
N ILE A 296 -12.81 3.08 -9.08
CA ILE A 296 -11.84 3.64 -8.13
C ILE A 296 -12.47 4.83 -7.40
N LYS A 297 -13.00 5.82 -8.15
CA LYS A 297 -13.63 7.01 -7.55
C LYS A 297 -14.77 6.66 -6.59
N SER A 298 -15.61 5.67 -6.92
CA SER A 298 -16.73 5.29 -6.06
C SER A 298 -16.38 4.33 -4.92
N SER A 299 -15.21 3.67 -4.96
CA SER A 299 -14.84 2.63 -3.99
C SER A 299 -13.82 3.10 -2.94
N PHE A 300 -13.19 4.27 -3.08
CA PHE A 300 -12.17 4.76 -2.14
C PHE A 300 -12.64 5.92 -1.25
N GLY A 301 -13.86 6.41 -1.42
CA GLY A 301 -14.47 7.40 -0.53
C GLY A 301 -14.76 6.86 0.87
N LYS A 302 -15.09 7.74 1.80
CA LYS A 302 -15.52 7.40 3.17
C LYS A 302 -16.83 6.62 3.14
N THR A 303 -17.76 7.00 2.27
CA THR A 303 -19.10 6.36 2.10
C THR A 303 -19.10 5.51 0.84
N ILE A 304 -19.52 4.25 0.97
CA ILE A 304 -19.55 3.27 -0.12
C ILE A 304 -20.96 2.74 -0.27
N ASN A 305 -21.59 3.09 -1.38
CA ASN A 305 -22.90 2.55 -1.73
C ASN A 305 -22.75 1.15 -2.32
N TYR A 306 -23.59 0.19 -1.89
CA TYR A 306 -23.52 -1.17 -2.41
C TYR A 306 -24.85 -1.64 -3.02
N LYS A 307 -25.87 -1.92 -2.28
CA LYS A 307 -27.08 -2.52 -2.82
C LYS A 307 -28.32 -1.69 -2.48
N HIS A 308 -29.10 -1.28 -3.49
CA HIS A 308 -30.40 -0.60 -3.32
C HIS A 308 -30.40 0.63 -2.38
N GLY A 309 -29.33 1.42 -2.40
CA GLY A 309 -29.21 2.63 -1.58
C GLY A 309 -28.69 2.41 -0.16
N ALA A 310 -28.39 1.17 0.23
CA ALA A 310 -27.64 0.89 1.44
C ALA A 310 -26.16 1.24 1.24
N TYR A 311 -25.47 1.65 2.31
CA TYR A 311 -24.08 2.09 2.24
C TYR A 311 -23.28 1.73 3.50
N LEU A 312 -21.96 1.61 3.31
CA LEU A 312 -20.99 1.48 4.38
C LEU A 312 -20.31 2.82 4.62
N ILE A 313 -20.01 3.13 5.87
CA ILE A 313 -19.07 4.21 6.25
C ILE A 313 -17.83 3.52 6.77
N ILE A 314 -16.67 3.78 6.16
CA ILE A 314 -15.38 3.23 6.59
C ILE A 314 -14.52 4.37 7.12
N GLU A 315 -14.11 4.25 8.38
CA GLU A 315 -13.23 5.20 9.05
C GLU A 315 -11.97 4.53 9.57
N HIS A 316 -10.87 5.26 9.50
CA HIS A 316 -9.58 4.85 10.03
C HIS A 316 -9.29 5.63 11.30
N THR A 317 -9.07 4.92 12.40
CA THR A 317 -8.56 5.48 13.63
C THR A 317 -7.06 5.15 13.76
N GLU A 318 -6.40 5.68 14.77
CA GLU A 318 -4.99 5.38 15.00
C GLU A 318 -4.70 3.88 15.19
N ALA A 319 -5.61 3.13 15.84
CA ALA A 319 -5.41 1.74 16.25
C ALA A 319 -6.19 0.72 15.41
N LEU A 320 -7.35 1.08 14.87
CA LEU A 320 -8.27 0.15 14.22
C LEU A 320 -9.08 0.82 13.11
N HIS A 321 -9.74 0.00 12.29
CA HIS A 321 -10.71 0.44 11.30
C HIS A 321 -12.12 0.20 11.85
N VAL A 322 -13.01 1.15 11.64
CA VAL A 322 -14.42 1.06 12.02
C VAL A 322 -15.26 1.10 10.76
N VAL A 323 -16.25 0.23 10.69
CA VAL A 323 -17.19 0.14 9.58
C VAL A 323 -18.62 0.19 10.14
N ASP A 324 -19.39 1.16 9.70
CA ASP A 324 -20.80 1.33 10.06
C ASP A 324 -21.67 0.96 8.85
N VAL A 325 -22.73 0.18 9.09
CA VAL A 325 -23.66 -0.33 8.08
C VAL A 325 -24.97 0.44 8.13
N ASN A 326 -25.33 1.07 7.02
CA ASN A 326 -26.53 1.88 6.92
C ASN A 326 -27.50 1.34 5.86
N SER A 327 -28.80 1.23 6.21
CA SER A 327 -29.87 0.77 5.30
C SER A 327 -30.27 1.83 4.26
N GLY A 328 -29.91 3.09 4.47
CA GLY A 328 -30.32 4.19 3.59
C GLY A 328 -31.84 4.30 3.44
N ASN A 329 -32.31 4.51 2.21
CA ASN A 329 -33.73 4.70 1.92
C ASN A 329 -34.56 3.39 1.99
N ARG A 330 -33.96 2.26 2.36
CA ARG A 330 -34.62 0.93 2.42
C ARG A 330 -35.51 0.71 3.64
N SER A 331 -35.58 1.64 4.58
CA SER A 331 -36.45 1.57 5.75
C SER A 331 -37.94 1.37 5.47
N ARG A 332 -38.33 1.46 4.18
CA ARG A 332 -39.74 1.29 3.70
C ARG A 332 -40.03 -0.06 3.02
N ALA A 333 -39.15 -1.08 3.17
CA ALA A 333 -39.36 -2.37 2.52
C ALA A 333 -40.57 -3.14 3.08
N LYS A 334 -41.33 -3.78 2.19
CA LYS A 334 -42.60 -4.49 2.50
C LYS A 334 -42.43 -5.79 3.30
N ASN A 335 -41.19 -6.29 3.49
CA ASN A 335 -40.92 -7.67 3.96
C ASN A 335 -40.65 -7.78 5.48
N GLY A 336 -40.99 -6.78 6.27
CA GLY A 336 -40.67 -6.78 7.71
C GLY A 336 -39.27 -6.24 8.04
N GLN A 337 -39.09 -5.74 9.26
CA GLN A 337 -37.89 -5.08 9.70
C GLN A 337 -36.69 -6.04 9.75
N GLU A 338 -36.87 -7.24 10.31
CA GLU A 338 -35.83 -8.26 10.48
C GLU A 338 -35.30 -8.76 9.14
N ALA A 339 -36.19 -9.14 8.21
CA ALA A 339 -35.78 -9.59 6.87
C ALA A 339 -35.03 -8.51 6.08
N ASN A 340 -35.43 -7.24 6.28
CA ASN A 340 -34.71 -6.13 5.66
C ASN A 340 -33.33 -5.92 6.27
N ALA A 341 -33.19 -6.02 7.60
CA ALA A 341 -31.90 -5.94 8.29
C ALA A 341 -30.94 -7.04 7.83
N LEU A 342 -31.43 -8.29 7.73
CA LEU A 342 -30.63 -9.41 7.24
C LEU A 342 -30.16 -9.19 5.79
N ASP A 343 -31.04 -8.79 4.86
CA ASP A 343 -30.65 -8.58 3.45
C ASP A 343 -29.64 -7.44 3.30
N VAL A 344 -29.77 -6.36 4.07
CA VAL A 344 -28.79 -5.25 4.11
C VAL A 344 -27.48 -5.75 4.66
N ASN A 345 -27.48 -6.46 5.78
CA ASN A 345 -26.28 -6.97 6.42
C ASN A 345 -25.53 -8.00 5.56
N LEU A 346 -26.22 -8.90 4.86
CA LEU A 346 -25.62 -9.84 3.93
C LEU A 346 -24.96 -9.11 2.75
N GLY A 347 -25.61 -8.08 2.21
CA GLY A 347 -25.04 -7.22 1.18
C GLY A 347 -23.81 -6.44 1.69
N ALA A 348 -23.87 -5.96 2.94
CA ALA A 348 -22.75 -5.31 3.61
C ALA A 348 -21.55 -6.25 3.75
N ALA A 349 -21.78 -7.51 4.15
CA ALA A 349 -20.70 -8.52 4.27
C ALA A 349 -20.04 -8.82 2.91
N ASP A 350 -20.81 -8.86 1.81
CA ASP A 350 -20.29 -9.05 0.47
C ASP A 350 -19.36 -7.87 0.06
N GLU A 351 -19.84 -6.65 0.26
CA GLU A 351 -19.10 -5.44 -0.10
C GLU A 351 -17.90 -5.23 0.83
N LEU A 352 -18.04 -5.48 2.14
CA LEU A 352 -16.95 -5.35 3.08
C LEU A 352 -15.79 -6.28 2.74
N ALA A 353 -16.05 -7.55 2.44
CA ALA A 353 -15.02 -8.50 2.02
C ALA A 353 -14.28 -8.01 0.77
N ARG A 354 -14.99 -7.39 -0.18
CA ARG A 354 -14.40 -6.75 -1.35
C ARG A 354 -13.53 -5.55 -0.96
N GLN A 355 -14.02 -4.68 -0.07
CA GLN A 355 -13.30 -3.48 0.38
C GLN A 355 -12.02 -3.82 1.16
N LEU A 356 -12.04 -4.85 1.99
CA LEU A 356 -10.85 -5.32 2.72
C LEU A 356 -9.72 -5.73 1.75
N ARG A 357 -10.08 -6.37 0.63
CA ARG A 357 -9.13 -6.75 -0.43
C ARG A 357 -8.70 -5.54 -1.26
N LEU A 358 -9.66 -4.72 -1.69
CA LEU A 358 -9.42 -3.57 -2.58
C LEU A 358 -8.53 -2.50 -1.95
N ARG A 359 -8.79 -2.16 -0.69
CA ARG A 359 -8.02 -1.17 0.08
C ARG A 359 -6.82 -1.76 0.81
N ASP A 360 -6.62 -3.08 0.74
CA ASP A 360 -5.61 -3.82 1.51
C ASP A 360 -5.63 -3.50 3.02
N MET A 361 -6.85 -3.34 3.56
CA MET A 361 -7.07 -3.02 4.97
C MET A 361 -6.59 -4.15 5.86
N GLY A 362 -5.74 -3.85 6.82
CA GLY A 362 -5.17 -4.84 7.73
C GLY A 362 -5.05 -4.31 9.15
N GLY A 363 -4.98 -5.20 10.12
CA GLY A 363 -5.03 -4.90 11.55
C GLY A 363 -6.36 -5.33 12.15
N ILE A 364 -6.90 -4.54 13.05
CA ILE A 364 -8.19 -4.79 13.71
C ILE A 364 -9.27 -4.01 12.96
N ILE A 365 -10.33 -4.70 12.59
CA ILE A 365 -11.51 -4.12 11.93
C ILE A 365 -12.73 -4.46 12.80
N VAL A 366 -13.50 -3.44 13.17
CA VAL A 366 -14.76 -3.58 13.91
C VAL A 366 -15.88 -3.13 13.01
N VAL A 367 -16.88 -3.98 12.85
CA VAL A 367 -18.03 -3.74 11.98
C VAL A 367 -19.28 -3.68 12.84
N ASP A 368 -20.00 -2.58 12.69
CA ASP A 368 -21.30 -2.36 13.33
C ASP A 368 -22.41 -2.68 12.30
N PHE A 369 -23.00 -3.87 12.46
CA PHE A 369 -24.09 -4.34 11.61
C PHE A 369 -25.43 -3.88 12.16
N ILE A 370 -26.42 -3.76 11.29
CA ILE A 370 -27.79 -3.46 11.72
C ILE A 370 -28.28 -4.56 12.67
N ASP A 371 -28.89 -4.17 13.76
CA ASP A 371 -29.40 -5.07 14.79
C ASP A 371 -30.33 -6.17 14.23
N MET A 372 -30.09 -7.41 14.67
CA MET A 372 -30.87 -8.59 14.34
C MET A 372 -31.20 -9.35 15.62
N HIS A 373 -32.49 -9.64 15.80
CA HIS A 373 -32.99 -10.33 17.00
C HIS A 373 -32.80 -11.85 16.92
N LEU A 374 -32.97 -12.44 15.72
CA LEU A 374 -32.87 -13.88 15.53
C LEU A 374 -31.44 -14.38 15.56
N ALA A 375 -31.17 -15.42 16.33
CA ALA A 375 -29.84 -16.03 16.40
C ALA A 375 -29.42 -16.68 15.08
N GLU A 376 -30.39 -17.21 14.33
CA GLU A 376 -30.18 -17.81 13.00
C GLU A 376 -29.67 -16.78 12.00
N ASP A 377 -30.24 -15.57 11.98
CA ASP A 377 -29.82 -14.49 11.10
C ASP A 377 -28.40 -14.01 11.40
N ARG A 378 -28.05 -13.90 12.70
CA ARG A 378 -26.68 -13.58 13.12
C ARG A 378 -25.70 -14.66 12.69
N GLN A 379 -26.07 -15.93 12.80
CA GLN A 379 -25.25 -17.05 12.35
C GLN A 379 -25.08 -17.04 10.82
N MET A 380 -26.16 -16.79 10.07
CA MET A 380 -26.14 -16.71 8.63
C MET A 380 -25.21 -15.58 8.13
N LEU A 381 -25.24 -14.42 8.78
CA LEU A 381 -24.34 -13.31 8.49
C LEU A 381 -22.87 -13.68 8.75
N TYR A 382 -22.58 -14.32 9.88
CA TYR A 382 -21.23 -14.78 10.20
C TYR A 382 -20.70 -15.77 9.15
N GLU A 383 -21.51 -16.76 8.77
CA GLU A 383 -21.14 -17.75 7.75
C GLU A 383 -20.92 -17.11 6.38
N ARG A 384 -21.75 -16.13 6.01
CA ARG A 384 -21.60 -15.35 4.77
C ARG A 384 -20.27 -14.61 4.75
N MET A 385 -19.92 -13.92 5.84
CA MET A 385 -18.65 -13.22 5.95
C MET A 385 -17.46 -14.19 5.87
N CYS A 386 -17.50 -15.30 6.59
CA CYS A 386 -16.47 -16.35 6.52
C CYS A 386 -16.31 -16.90 5.10
N LYS A 387 -17.41 -17.15 4.39
CA LYS A 387 -17.41 -17.64 3.00
C LYS A 387 -16.77 -16.62 2.04
N ASN A 388 -17.11 -15.35 2.16
CA ASN A 388 -16.58 -14.29 1.32
C ASN A 388 -15.06 -14.09 1.54
N MET A 389 -14.63 -14.19 2.78
CA MET A 389 -13.21 -14.03 3.15
C MET A 389 -12.33 -15.24 2.80
N GLN A 390 -12.90 -16.40 2.41
CA GLN A 390 -12.11 -17.55 1.92
C GLN A 390 -11.26 -17.20 0.69
N LYS A 391 -11.69 -16.22 -0.11
CA LYS A 391 -10.96 -15.74 -1.30
C LYS A 391 -9.80 -14.81 -0.95
N ASP A 392 -9.75 -14.29 0.27
CA ASP A 392 -8.68 -13.41 0.71
C ASP A 392 -7.40 -14.22 0.99
N ARG A 393 -6.30 -13.76 0.42
CA ARG A 393 -4.97 -14.39 0.60
C ARG A 393 -4.32 -14.04 1.93
N ALA A 394 -4.65 -12.88 2.51
CA ALA A 394 -4.16 -12.50 3.80
C ALA A 394 -4.70 -13.43 4.90
N ARG A 395 -3.89 -13.67 5.92
CA ARG A 395 -4.37 -14.38 7.11
C ARG A 395 -5.37 -13.49 7.83
N HIS A 396 -6.52 -14.04 8.14
CA HIS A 396 -7.56 -13.33 8.87
C HIS A 396 -8.22 -14.27 9.88
N ASN A 397 -8.83 -13.67 10.88
CA ASN A 397 -9.67 -14.34 11.85
C ASN A 397 -10.94 -13.50 12.03
N ILE A 398 -12.08 -14.14 12.03
CA ILE A 398 -13.40 -13.50 12.15
C ILE A 398 -14.04 -14.07 13.41
N LEU A 399 -14.47 -13.20 14.31
CA LEU A 399 -15.23 -13.60 15.48
C LEU A 399 -16.73 -13.49 15.20
N PRO A 400 -17.57 -14.39 15.74
CA PRO A 400 -19.01 -14.27 15.68
C PRO A 400 -19.49 -12.91 16.21
N LEU A 401 -20.70 -12.50 15.82
CA LEU A 401 -21.28 -11.24 16.31
C LEU A 401 -21.35 -11.26 17.85
N SER A 402 -20.95 -10.15 18.43
CA SER A 402 -21.09 -9.92 19.86
C SER A 402 -22.57 -9.73 20.24
N LYS A 403 -22.87 -9.68 21.54
CA LYS A 403 -24.23 -9.34 22.03
C LYS A 403 -24.69 -7.94 21.61
N PHE A 404 -23.78 -7.08 21.22
CA PHE A 404 -24.03 -5.69 20.78
C PHE A 404 -24.06 -5.55 19.25
N GLY A 405 -24.20 -6.63 18.48
CA GLY A 405 -24.24 -6.57 17.01
C GLY A 405 -22.88 -6.37 16.34
N LEU A 406 -21.77 -6.25 17.09
CA LEU A 406 -20.45 -5.96 16.53
C LEU A 406 -19.77 -7.24 16.04
N MET A 407 -19.22 -7.21 14.83
CA MET A 407 -18.32 -8.24 14.32
C MET A 407 -16.87 -7.74 14.35
N GLN A 408 -15.97 -8.58 14.88
CA GLN A 408 -14.54 -8.28 14.95
C GLN A 408 -13.78 -9.13 13.95
N ILE A 409 -12.93 -8.47 13.15
CA ILE A 409 -12.11 -9.12 12.14
C ILE A 409 -10.65 -8.70 12.39
N THR A 410 -9.74 -9.66 12.44
CA THR A 410 -8.31 -9.38 12.38
C THR A 410 -7.76 -9.85 11.05
N ARG A 411 -7.05 -8.98 10.33
CA ARG A 411 -6.45 -9.29 9.04
C ARG A 411 -4.97 -8.89 9.05
N GLN A 412 -4.10 -9.80 8.61
CA GLN A 412 -2.67 -9.53 8.51
C GLN A 412 -2.41 -8.42 7.49
N ARG A 413 -1.63 -7.41 7.86
CA ARG A 413 -1.15 -6.39 6.91
C ARG A 413 -0.15 -7.03 5.96
N VAL A 414 -0.49 -7.13 4.69
CA VAL A 414 0.39 -7.67 3.63
C VAL A 414 1.15 -6.53 2.97
N ARG A 415 0.50 -5.38 2.79
CA ARG A 415 1.03 -4.15 2.20
C ARG A 415 0.57 -2.94 3.03
N PRO A 416 1.11 -1.73 2.79
CA PRO A 416 0.48 -0.51 3.26
C PRO A 416 -0.97 -0.45 2.79
N ALA A 417 -1.89 -0.02 3.65
CA ALA A 417 -3.25 0.22 3.23
C ALA A 417 -3.25 1.21 2.06
N MET A 418 -4.02 0.91 1.03
CA MET A 418 -4.12 1.78 -0.13
C MET A 418 -5.18 2.84 0.17
N ASP A 419 -4.75 4.07 0.25
CA ASP A 419 -5.60 5.24 0.34
C ASP A 419 -5.43 6.05 -0.95
N VAL A 420 -6.49 6.10 -1.74
CA VAL A 420 -6.54 6.95 -2.93
C VAL A 420 -7.31 8.20 -2.54
N ASN A 421 -6.59 9.31 -2.37
CA ASN A 421 -7.24 10.60 -2.13
C ASN A 421 -8.10 10.94 -3.35
N VAL A 422 -9.40 10.72 -3.21
CA VAL A 422 -10.41 11.03 -4.25
C VAL A 422 -10.97 12.42 -4.04
N GLU A 423 -10.70 13.05 -2.89
CA GLU A 423 -11.20 14.34 -2.45
C GLU A 423 -10.02 15.20 -2.01
N GLU A 424 -10.07 16.48 -2.32
CA GLU A 424 -9.14 17.49 -1.81
C GLU A 424 -9.82 18.22 -0.65
N ASP A 425 -9.02 18.61 0.34
CA ASP A 425 -9.52 19.44 1.43
C ASP A 425 -10.09 20.75 0.87
N CYS A 426 -11.29 21.11 1.32
CA CYS A 426 -11.92 22.33 0.88
C CYS A 426 -11.03 23.55 1.26
N PRO A 427 -10.55 24.33 0.29
CA PRO A 427 -9.64 25.45 0.57
C PRO A 427 -10.28 26.55 1.43
N THR A 428 -11.62 26.55 1.54
CA THR A 428 -12.36 27.53 2.36
C THR A 428 -12.38 27.17 3.83
N CYS A 429 -12.48 25.88 4.17
CA CYS A 429 -12.59 25.42 5.56
C CYS A 429 -11.42 24.51 5.98
N ASN A 430 -10.45 24.24 5.10
CA ASN A 430 -9.33 23.33 5.35
C ASN A 430 -9.80 21.96 5.89
N GLY A 431 -10.84 21.38 5.27
CA GLY A 431 -11.38 20.06 5.62
C GLY A 431 -12.31 20.03 6.84
N THR A 432 -12.48 21.14 7.58
CA THR A 432 -13.29 21.15 8.82
C THR A 432 -14.81 21.12 8.57
N GLY A 433 -15.27 21.38 7.33
CA GLY A 433 -16.69 21.49 6.97
C GLY A 433 -17.40 22.71 7.61
N LYS A 434 -16.69 23.49 8.43
CA LYS A 434 -17.21 24.66 9.14
C LYS A 434 -16.34 25.87 8.88
N ILE A 435 -16.96 27.03 8.68
CA ILE A 435 -16.29 28.32 8.61
C ILE A 435 -16.75 29.19 9.80
N ARG A 436 -15.92 30.12 10.21
CA ARG A 436 -16.33 31.13 11.21
C ARG A 436 -17.54 31.89 10.70
N SER A 437 -18.39 32.38 11.63
CA SER A 437 -19.57 33.16 11.23
C SER A 437 -19.16 34.40 10.44
N SER A 438 -19.64 34.52 9.21
CA SER A 438 -19.39 35.69 8.36
C SER A 438 -20.06 36.96 8.83
N ILE A 439 -21.09 36.84 9.69
CA ILE A 439 -21.88 37.96 10.22
C ILE A 439 -21.00 38.92 11.03
N LEU A 440 -20.07 38.39 11.83
CA LEU A 440 -19.18 39.19 12.66
C LEU A 440 -17.85 39.58 11.98
N PHE A 441 -17.63 39.12 10.77
CA PHE A 441 -16.33 39.30 10.09
C PHE A 441 -16.07 40.79 9.75
N THR A 442 -17.07 41.51 9.28
CA THR A 442 -16.94 42.94 8.96
C THR A 442 -16.70 43.78 10.20
N ASP A 443 -17.33 43.43 11.34
CA ASP A 443 -17.12 44.09 12.60
C ASP A 443 -15.73 43.82 13.19
N GLN A 444 -15.21 42.61 12.98
CA GLN A 444 -13.81 42.26 13.31
C GLN A 444 -12.82 43.06 12.49
N LEU A 445 -13.05 43.18 11.18
CA LEU A 445 -12.23 44.01 10.31
C LEU A 445 -12.25 45.47 10.74
N GLU A 446 -13.42 46.00 11.04
CA GLU A 446 -13.54 47.41 11.52
C GLU A 446 -12.77 47.63 12.81
N ARG A 447 -12.86 46.72 13.79
CA ARG A 447 -12.06 46.82 15.04
C ARG A 447 -10.55 46.76 14.78
N LYS A 448 -10.12 45.96 13.83
CA LYS A 448 -8.68 45.89 13.44
C LYS A 448 -8.24 47.18 12.73
N ILE A 449 -9.09 47.75 11.88
CA ILE A 449 -8.85 49.04 11.23
C ILE A 449 -8.78 50.15 12.27
N ASP A 450 -9.71 50.18 13.24
CA ASP A 450 -9.69 51.11 14.34
C ASP A 450 -8.39 51.05 15.15
N ARG A 451 -7.94 49.83 15.47
CA ARG A 451 -6.67 49.59 16.17
C ARG A 451 -5.45 50.07 15.36
N LEU A 452 -5.41 49.78 14.04
CA LEU A 452 -4.34 50.23 13.16
C LEU A 452 -4.19 51.75 13.14
N ILE A 453 -5.30 52.46 13.06
CA ILE A 453 -5.30 53.91 12.91
C ILE A 453 -5.13 54.58 14.27
N ASN A 454 -5.94 54.24 15.26
CA ASN A 454 -6.00 54.97 16.53
C ASN A 454 -4.95 54.51 17.57
N LYS A 455 -4.48 53.24 17.50
CA LYS A 455 -3.46 52.75 18.46
C LYS A 455 -2.06 52.68 17.87
N ILE A 456 -1.93 52.27 16.60
CA ILE A 456 -0.63 52.06 15.95
C ILE A 456 -0.21 53.29 15.13
N GLY A 457 -1.18 54.13 14.72
CA GLY A 457 -0.91 55.36 14.00
C GLY A 457 -0.76 55.22 12.48
N ILE A 458 -1.08 54.05 11.94
CA ILE A 458 -0.98 53.78 10.49
C ILE A 458 -2.29 54.21 9.80
N THR A 459 -2.26 55.35 9.13
CA THR A 459 -3.46 55.94 8.50
C THR A 459 -3.64 55.54 7.02
N LYS A 460 -2.61 54.95 6.38
CA LYS A 460 -2.67 54.50 4.98
C LYS A 460 -2.19 53.05 4.89
N PHE A 461 -3.03 52.14 4.37
CA PHE A 461 -2.73 50.74 4.27
C PHE A 461 -3.59 50.04 3.23
N TYR A 462 -3.12 48.85 2.79
CA TYR A 462 -3.83 47.93 1.93
C TYR A 462 -4.42 46.80 2.76
N LEU A 463 -5.73 46.55 2.63
CA LEU A 463 -6.45 45.41 3.19
C LEU A 463 -6.66 44.39 2.10
N HIS A 464 -5.93 43.29 2.16
CA HIS A 464 -6.09 42.14 1.27
C HIS A 464 -7.14 41.20 1.87
N VAL A 465 -8.13 40.85 1.07
CA VAL A 465 -9.22 39.94 1.42
C VAL A 465 -9.61 39.08 0.23
N HIS A 466 -10.32 37.98 0.48
CA HIS A 466 -10.85 37.13 -0.59
C HIS A 466 -11.73 37.93 -1.57
N PRO A 467 -11.73 37.66 -2.89
CA PRO A 467 -12.47 38.42 -3.91
C PRO A 467 -13.95 38.63 -3.59
N TYR A 468 -14.66 37.62 -3.06
CA TYR A 468 -16.06 37.77 -2.65
C TYR A 468 -16.25 38.76 -1.47
N VAL A 469 -15.33 38.74 -0.52
CA VAL A 469 -15.35 39.69 0.61
C VAL A 469 -15.03 41.10 0.11
N ALA A 470 -14.07 41.27 -0.79
CA ALA A 470 -13.77 42.56 -1.40
C ALA A 470 -14.98 43.12 -2.18
N ALA A 471 -15.67 42.25 -2.95
CA ALA A 471 -16.90 42.64 -3.65
C ALA A 471 -17.99 43.07 -2.68
N TYR A 472 -18.18 42.35 -1.55
CA TYR A 472 -19.14 42.71 -0.52
C TYR A 472 -18.83 44.06 0.16
N ILE A 473 -17.55 44.26 0.53
CA ILE A 473 -17.10 45.52 1.18
C ILE A 473 -17.27 46.75 0.25
N ASN A 474 -17.10 46.55 -1.06
CA ASN A 474 -17.20 47.61 -2.06
C ASN A 474 -18.63 47.78 -2.63
N LYS A 475 -19.60 46.95 -2.23
CA LYS A 475 -20.96 46.95 -2.79
C LYS A 475 -21.76 48.20 -2.38
N GLY A 476 -22.37 48.88 -3.35
CA GLY A 476 -23.34 49.95 -3.18
C GLY A 476 -22.72 51.35 -3.05
N PHE A 477 -23.59 52.37 -3.11
CA PHE A 477 -23.18 53.78 -3.09
C PHE A 477 -22.58 54.21 -1.72
N LEU A 478 -23.12 53.72 -0.61
CA LEU A 478 -22.58 53.83 0.75
C LEU A 478 -21.94 52.49 1.17
N SER A 479 -20.95 52.05 0.41
CA SER A 479 -20.24 50.81 0.69
C SER A 479 -19.55 50.83 2.07
N LEU A 480 -19.30 49.63 2.65
CA LEU A 480 -18.55 49.51 3.92
C LEU A 480 -17.20 50.21 3.84
N LYS A 481 -16.49 50.08 2.69
CA LYS A 481 -15.25 50.81 2.45
C LYS A 481 -15.43 52.31 2.59
N ARG A 482 -16.49 52.91 1.98
CA ARG A 482 -16.76 54.35 2.09
C ARG A 482 -17.10 54.76 3.53
N LYS A 483 -17.88 53.95 4.26
CA LYS A 483 -18.16 54.19 5.69
C LYS A 483 -16.88 54.23 6.52
N TRP A 484 -15.98 53.28 6.30
CA TRP A 484 -14.67 53.26 6.96
C TRP A 484 -13.80 54.46 6.55
N GLN A 485 -13.79 54.82 5.26
CA GLN A 485 -13.05 55.98 4.78
C GLN A 485 -13.58 57.32 5.38
N ILE A 486 -14.88 57.46 5.54
CA ILE A 486 -15.48 58.64 6.19
C ILE A 486 -15.13 58.67 7.67
N LYS A 487 -15.13 57.52 8.35
CA LYS A 487 -14.89 57.43 9.81
C LYS A 487 -13.40 57.54 10.16
N TYR A 488 -12.53 56.94 9.36
CA TYR A 488 -11.11 56.73 9.67
C TYR A 488 -10.14 57.41 8.69
N GLY A 489 -10.62 58.01 7.61
CA GLY A 489 -9.79 58.64 6.57
C GLY A 489 -9.69 57.84 5.29
N PHE A 490 -9.31 58.53 4.21
CA PHE A 490 -9.30 57.97 2.85
C PHE A 490 -8.11 57.03 2.53
N GLY A 491 -7.26 56.75 3.50
CA GLY A 491 -6.09 55.87 3.33
C GLY A 491 -6.35 54.37 3.27
N ILE A 492 -7.62 53.94 3.33
CA ILE A 492 -8.00 52.52 3.34
C ILE A 492 -8.23 52.03 1.92
N HIS A 493 -7.40 51.08 1.46
CA HIS A 493 -7.50 50.44 0.17
C HIS A 493 -7.79 48.96 0.30
N VAL A 494 -8.91 48.48 -0.28
CA VAL A 494 -9.29 47.05 -0.26
C VAL A 494 -8.88 46.39 -1.57
N ILE A 495 -8.03 45.36 -1.46
CA ILE A 495 -7.47 44.64 -2.60
C ILE A 495 -7.95 43.18 -2.58
N PRO A 496 -8.54 42.66 -3.67
CA PRO A 496 -8.91 41.26 -3.76
C PRO A 496 -7.68 40.37 -3.93
N SER A 497 -7.55 39.29 -3.13
CA SER A 497 -6.49 38.31 -3.22
C SER A 497 -7.06 36.89 -3.26
N GLN A 498 -6.78 36.15 -4.34
CA GLN A 498 -7.18 34.74 -4.47
C GLN A 498 -6.35 33.79 -3.59
N LYS A 499 -5.25 34.28 -3.02
CA LYS A 499 -4.38 33.47 -2.13
C LYS A 499 -4.96 33.31 -0.72
N LEU A 500 -5.92 34.14 -0.34
CA LEU A 500 -6.52 34.14 0.98
C LEU A 500 -7.79 33.30 1.00
N ALA A 501 -7.98 32.51 2.06
CA ALA A 501 -9.24 31.81 2.31
C ALA A 501 -10.39 32.80 2.59
N PHE A 502 -11.65 32.34 2.46
CA PHE A 502 -12.85 33.21 2.45
C PHE A 502 -12.94 34.25 3.57
N LEU A 503 -12.54 33.93 4.80
CA LEU A 503 -12.54 34.82 5.95
C LEU A 503 -11.13 35.16 6.46
N GLN A 504 -10.11 35.04 5.62
CA GLN A 504 -8.77 35.51 5.90
C GLN A 504 -8.58 36.93 5.40
N TYR A 505 -7.74 37.70 6.08
CA TYR A 505 -7.35 39.04 5.71
C TYR A 505 -5.91 39.30 6.12
N GLU A 506 -5.29 40.21 5.41
CA GLU A 506 -3.92 40.67 5.66
C GLU A 506 -3.85 42.16 5.46
N PHE A 507 -3.07 42.84 6.33
CA PHE A 507 -2.81 44.26 6.21
C PHE A 507 -1.37 44.48 5.72
N TYR A 508 -1.22 45.39 4.80
CA TYR A 508 0.08 45.82 4.28
C TYR A 508 0.18 47.36 4.35
N ASP A 509 1.39 47.86 4.63
CA ASP A 509 1.67 49.30 4.55
C ASP A 509 1.76 49.77 3.07
N ILE A 510 2.01 51.07 2.89
CA ILE A 510 2.16 51.65 1.54
C ILE A 510 3.42 51.19 0.80
N GLU A 511 4.40 50.65 1.52
CA GLU A 511 5.65 50.09 0.99
C GLU A 511 5.53 48.63 0.64
N GLY A 512 4.39 47.98 0.96
CA GLY A 512 4.12 46.57 0.70
C GLY A 512 4.59 45.63 1.79
N ASN A 513 4.99 46.09 2.95
CA ASN A 513 5.38 45.27 4.07
C ASN A 513 4.14 44.78 4.82
N PHE A 514 4.17 43.50 5.24
CA PHE A 514 3.11 42.87 6.01
C PHE A 514 3.03 43.48 7.42
N ILE A 515 1.82 43.84 7.86
CA ILE A 515 1.56 44.37 9.20
C ILE A 515 1.03 43.23 10.07
N ASP A 516 1.85 42.72 10.98
CA ASP A 516 1.46 41.62 11.90
C ASP A 516 0.57 42.17 13.02
N MET A 517 -0.69 41.74 13.02
CA MET A 517 -1.70 42.10 14.01
C MET A 517 -1.89 41.01 15.08
N LYS A 518 -0.81 40.35 15.54
CA LYS A 518 -0.91 39.32 16.59
C LYS A 518 -1.65 39.88 17.81
N GLU A 519 -2.65 39.13 18.25
CA GLU A 519 -3.32 39.36 19.53
C GLU A 519 -2.31 39.00 20.64
N GLU A 520 -1.94 39.98 21.44
CA GLU A 520 -1.55 39.68 22.81
C GLU A 520 -2.78 39.06 23.48
N ILE A 521 -2.71 37.78 23.76
CA ILE A 521 -3.67 37.07 24.61
C ILE A 521 -3.62 37.79 25.94
N GLU A 522 -4.63 38.64 26.23
CA GLU A 522 -4.85 39.14 27.57
C GLU A 522 -5.11 37.94 28.48
N THR A 523 -4.06 37.51 29.16
CA THR A 523 -4.17 36.72 30.38
C THR A 523 -4.97 37.54 31.40
N LYS A 524 -6.21 37.17 31.61
CA LYS A 524 -6.94 37.37 32.86
C LYS A 524 -7.58 36.08 33.28
#